data_774356943bfae9d36ea8028eecd28696
#
_entry.id   774356943bfae9d36ea8028eecd28696
#
_cell.length_a   1.000
_cell.length_b   1.000
_cell.length_c   1.000
_cell.angle_alpha   90.00
_cell.angle_beta   90.00
_cell.angle_gamma   90.00
#
_symmetry.space_group_name_H-M   'P 1'
#
loop_
_entity.id
_entity.type
_entity.pdbx_description
1 polymer ?
#
loop_
_entity_poly.entity_id
_entity_poly.type
_entity_poly.pdbx_seq_one_letter_code
_entity_poly.pdbx_strand_id
1 'polypeptide(L)'
;MKIVVIGGTGLIGSKLITKLNAGGHEAVAASPNSGVNTLTGEGLAEVLKGAQVVVDVSNSPSFEDVAVMNFFQTSTRNLLSYEATAGVGHHVALSIVGTDRLPDSGYMRAKVAQETLIKESSIPYSIVRATQFFEFVNRIADSFTDGNTVRVPPVRFQPMAADDVASAVGRVAMGSPLNGIVEIAGPEQFRFDELIQQGLSARKDPREVIADRHARYFGTELSERSLVPGDGAQLGETRFESWLSRTTSQVSPPQPATAGSSNPMAPKKDEFRENEFRAREVPAGSALLVGDVAVFNVAGSFCATQAKCTHRQGPLSKGKLDGSTVTCPLHGSQFNVCTGEVLRGPATDPLKTYRVSVDGDIGWVETEAAAVAKTTSQGA
;
A
#
# COMPACT_ATOMS: atom_id res chain seq x y z
N MET A 1 -21.39 -2.42 -14.88
CA MET A 1 -21.48 -3.14 -13.59
C MET A 1 -20.96 -2.21 -12.51
N LYS A 2 -21.58 -2.25 -11.32
CA LYS A 2 -21.00 -1.62 -10.12
C LYS A 2 -20.01 -2.61 -9.49
N ILE A 3 -18.75 -2.20 -9.35
CA ILE A 3 -17.66 -3.00 -8.80
C ILE A 3 -17.08 -2.24 -7.60
N VAL A 4 -17.14 -2.82 -6.42
CA VAL A 4 -16.57 -2.22 -5.22
C VAL A 4 -15.17 -2.78 -4.98
N VAL A 5 -14.17 -1.90 -4.84
CA VAL A 5 -12.77 -2.28 -4.63
C VAL A 5 -12.36 -1.94 -3.20
N ILE A 6 -12.27 -2.97 -2.37
CA ILE A 6 -11.75 -2.87 -0.99
C ILE A 6 -10.22 -2.69 -1.07
N GLY A 7 -9.70 -1.68 -0.37
CA GLY A 7 -8.32 -1.23 -0.57
C GLY A 7 -8.13 -0.38 -1.83
N GLY A 8 -9.22 0.19 -2.35
CA GLY A 8 -9.29 0.93 -3.62
C GLY A 8 -8.38 2.15 -3.72
N THR A 9 -7.89 2.68 -2.61
CA THR A 9 -6.93 3.80 -2.57
C THR A 9 -5.46 3.35 -2.53
N GLY A 10 -5.20 2.03 -2.44
CA GLY A 10 -3.85 1.46 -2.40
C GLY A 10 -3.21 1.32 -3.79
N LEU A 11 -1.98 0.77 -3.81
CA LEU A 11 -1.16 0.59 -5.02
C LEU A 11 -1.91 -0.15 -6.14
N ILE A 12 -2.52 -1.28 -5.84
CA ILE A 12 -3.26 -2.07 -6.83
C ILE A 12 -4.65 -1.50 -7.04
N GLY A 13 -5.34 -1.11 -5.95
CA GLY A 13 -6.72 -0.65 -6.01
C GLY A 13 -6.92 0.59 -6.86
N SER A 14 -6.05 1.60 -6.74
CA SER A 14 -6.14 2.83 -7.54
C SER A 14 -5.96 2.57 -9.05
N LYS A 15 -4.99 1.72 -9.41
CA LYS A 15 -4.77 1.29 -10.80
C LYS A 15 -5.95 0.49 -11.34
N LEU A 16 -6.49 -0.41 -10.53
CA LEU A 16 -7.64 -1.23 -10.89
C LEU A 16 -8.87 -0.36 -11.15
N ILE A 17 -9.18 0.58 -10.26
CA ILE A 17 -10.30 1.52 -10.42
C ILE A 17 -10.17 2.32 -11.71
N THR A 18 -8.98 2.84 -12.00
CA THR A 18 -8.73 3.57 -13.25
C THR A 18 -9.03 2.71 -14.48
N LYS A 19 -8.56 1.44 -14.47
CA LYS A 19 -8.79 0.51 -15.59
C LYS A 19 -10.26 0.11 -15.74
N LEU A 20 -10.94 -0.17 -14.63
CA LEU A 20 -12.36 -0.54 -14.63
C LEU A 20 -13.24 0.62 -15.12
N ASN A 21 -12.99 1.84 -14.67
CA ASN A 21 -13.72 3.03 -15.14
C ASN A 21 -13.46 3.30 -16.63
N ALA A 22 -12.21 3.15 -17.10
CA ALA A 22 -11.90 3.23 -18.52
C ALA A 22 -12.62 2.16 -19.38
N GLY A 23 -12.90 1.00 -18.77
CA GLY A 23 -13.71 -0.08 -19.36
C GLY A 23 -15.23 0.14 -19.30
N GLY A 24 -15.69 1.30 -18.84
CA GLY A 24 -17.13 1.62 -18.78
C GLY A 24 -17.88 0.99 -17.59
N HIS A 25 -17.14 0.56 -16.54
CA HIS A 25 -17.74 0.06 -15.30
C HIS A 25 -17.81 1.19 -14.25
N GLU A 26 -18.71 1.06 -13.29
CA GLU A 26 -18.76 1.92 -12.11
C GLU A 26 -17.87 1.31 -11.02
N ALA A 27 -16.60 1.71 -10.97
CA ALA A 27 -15.68 1.24 -9.95
C ALA A 27 -15.63 2.20 -8.76
N VAL A 28 -15.95 1.67 -7.57
CA VAL A 28 -16.05 2.44 -6.32
C VAL A 28 -14.90 2.05 -5.38
N ALA A 29 -14.11 3.04 -4.97
CA ALA A 29 -13.07 2.82 -3.96
C ALA A 29 -13.67 2.71 -2.57
N ALA A 30 -13.34 1.65 -1.86
CA ALA A 30 -13.71 1.42 -0.47
C ALA A 30 -12.46 1.26 0.39
N SER A 31 -12.27 2.15 1.35
CA SER A 31 -11.13 2.17 2.27
C SER A 31 -11.50 2.99 3.52
N PRO A 32 -10.74 2.93 4.62
CA PRO A 32 -10.98 3.79 5.77
C PRO A 32 -11.03 5.28 5.40
N ASN A 33 -10.21 5.72 4.43
CA ASN A 33 -10.21 7.11 3.95
C ASN A 33 -11.50 7.50 3.21
N SER A 34 -12.28 6.54 2.73
CA SER A 34 -13.60 6.77 2.11
C SER A 34 -14.77 6.43 3.04
N GLY A 35 -14.53 6.25 4.33
CA GLY A 35 -15.56 5.92 5.33
C GLY A 35 -15.98 4.45 5.34
N VAL A 36 -15.17 3.56 4.77
CA VAL A 36 -15.46 2.12 4.76
C VAL A 36 -14.40 1.36 5.54
N ASN A 37 -14.80 0.72 6.64
CA ASN A 37 -13.91 -0.06 7.48
C ASN A 37 -14.36 -1.52 7.57
N THR A 38 -13.60 -2.41 6.96
CA THR A 38 -13.91 -3.85 6.94
C THR A 38 -13.75 -4.53 8.30
N LEU A 39 -12.97 -3.96 9.23
CA LEU A 39 -12.81 -4.52 10.57
C LEU A 39 -14.02 -4.26 11.47
N THR A 40 -14.65 -3.10 11.34
CA THR A 40 -15.83 -2.71 12.14
C THR A 40 -17.15 -2.93 11.41
N GLY A 41 -17.13 -3.10 10.09
CA GLY A 41 -18.32 -3.13 9.23
C GLY A 41 -18.86 -1.77 8.85
N GLU A 42 -18.27 -0.68 9.34
CA GLU A 42 -18.70 0.68 9.05
C GLU A 42 -18.65 0.98 7.55
N GLY A 43 -19.74 1.55 7.01
CA GLY A 43 -19.87 1.90 5.59
C GLY A 43 -20.04 0.73 4.63
N LEU A 44 -19.89 -0.54 5.06
CA LEU A 44 -20.00 -1.71 4.16
C LEU A 44 -21.39 -1.86 3.55
N ALA A 45 -22.45 -1.76 4.35
CA ALA A 45 -23.81 -1.91 3.86
C ALA A 45 -24.13 -0.89 2.76
N GLU A 46 -23.70 0.35 2.92
CA GLU A 46 -23.99 1.42 1.97
C GLU A 46 -23.16 1.28 0.69
N VAL A 47 -21.84 1.03 0.81
CA VAL A 47 -20.99 0.94 -0.38
C VAL A 47 -21.33 -0.27 -1.25
N LEU A 48 -21.75 -1.39 -0.63
CA LEU A 48 -22.10 -2.64 -1.32
C LEU A 48 -23.50 -2.63 -1.93
N LYS A 49 -24.33 -1.66 -1.64
CA LYS A 49 -25.68 -1.56 -2.22
C LYS A 49 -25.62 -1.51 -3.74
N GLY A 50 -26.21 -2.55 -4.39
CA GLY A 50 -26.23 -2.73 -5.85
C GLY A 50 -24.88 -3.12 -6.46
N ALA A 51 -23.89 -3.50 -5.68
CA ALA A 51 -22.63 -4.05 -6.17
C ALA A 51 -22.85 -5.45 -6.75
N GLN A 52 -22.36 -5.69 -7.96
CA GLN A 52 -22.38 -7.01 -8.60
C GLN A 52 -21.09 -7.79 -8.31
N VAL A 53 -19.98 -7.07 -8.15
CA VAL A 53 -18.66 -7.64 -7.91
C VAL A 53 -17.98 -6.87 -6.78
N VAL A 54 -17.31 -7.60 -5.89
CA VAL A 54 -16.39 -7.03 -4.90
C VAL A 54 -15.00 -7.54 -5.17
N VAL A 55 -14.03 -6.63 -5.17
CA VAL A 55 -12.61 -6.97 -5.35
C VAL A 55 -11.85 -6.56 -4.08
N ASP A 56 -11.36 -7.54 -3.34
CA ASP A 56 -10.55 -7.30 -2.15
C ASP A 56 -9.05 -7.33 -2.49
N VAL A 57 -8.45 -6.14 -2.55
CA VAL A 57 -7.01 -5.92 -2.67
C VAL A 57 -6.44 -5.24 -1.42
N SER A 58 -7.15 -5.35 -0.29
CA SER A 58 -6.71 -4.80 0.98
C SER A 58 -5.51 -5.55 1.55
N ASN A 59 -4.73 -4.88 2.39
CA ASN A 59 -3.63 -5.48 3.12
C ASN A 59 -3.62 -5.01 4.57
N SER A 60 -3.06 -5.84 5.46
CA SER A 60 -2.90 -5.50 6.86
C SER A 60 -1.90 -4.35 7.05
N PRO A 61 -2.20 -3.39 7.93
CA PRO A 61 -1.26 -2.35 8.31
C PRO A 61 -0.10 -2.87 9.19
N SER A 62 -0.23 -4.08 9.75
CA SER A 62 0.78 -4.73 10.58
C SER A 62 1.11 -6.11 10.02
N PHE A 63 2.39 -6.53 10.16
CA PHE A 63 2.87 -7.87 9.81
C PHE A 63 3.13 -8.74 11.04
N GLU A 64 2.81 -8.27 12.25
CA GLU A 64 2.84 -9.08 13.46
C GLU A 64 1.83 -10.22 13.37
N ASP A 65 2.23 -11.43 13.70
CA ASP A 65 1.47 -12.68 13.45
C ASP A 65 0.03 -12.63 13.93
N VAL A 66 -0.20 -12.14 15.15
CA VAL A 66 -1.55 -12.06 15.73
C VAL A 66 -2.36 -10.95 15.04
N ALA A 67 -1.74 -9.80 14.80
CA ALA A 67 -2.42 -8.65 14.21
C ALA A 67 -2.81 -8.92 12.75
N VAL A 68 -1.91 -9.51 11.95
CA VAL A 68 -2.18 -9.83 10.54
C VAL A 68 -3.25 -10.92 10.41
N MET A 69 -3.22 -11.93 11.28
CA MET A 69 -4.25 -12.98 11.31
C MET A 69 -5.62 -12.40 11.64
N ASN A 70 -5.71 -11.60 12.70
CA ASN A 70 -6.95 -10.93 13.10
C ASN A 70 -7.49 -10.03 12.00
N PHE A 71 -6.61 -9.28 11.33
CA PHE A 71 -7.00 -8.42 10.21
C PHE A 71 -7.71 -9.22 9.12
N PHE A 72 -7.03 -10.21 8.54
CA PHE A 72 -7.60 -10.96 7.42
C PHE A 72 -8.83 -11.77 7.80
N GLN A 73 -8.85 -12.40 8.98
CA GLN A 73 -10.02 -13.14 9.42
C GLN A 73 -11.24 -12.26 9.67
N THR A 74 -11.05 -11.12 10.36
CA THR A 74 -12.16 -10.24 10.72
C THR A 74 -12.68 -9.49 9.50
N SER A 75 -11.79 -8.90 8.70
CA SER A 75 -12.18 -8.16 7.49
C SER A 75 -12.91 -9.06 6.50
N THR A 76 -12.41 -10.28 6.27
CA THR A 76 -13.01 -11.20 5.31
C THR A 76 -14.37 -11.70 5.78
N ARG A 77 -14.53 -12.08 7.06
CA ARG A 77 -15.83 -12.48 7.60
C ARG A 77 -16.87 -11.38 7.48
N ASN A 78 -16.51 -10.16 7.88
CA ASN A 78 -17.41 -9.02 7.76
C ASN A 78 -17.79 -8.80 6.30
N LEU A 79 -16.80 -8.74 5.41
CA LEU A 79 -17.02 -8.48 3.99
C LEU A 79 -17.96 -9.50 3.37
N LEU A 80 -17.69 -10.80 3.54
CA LEU A 80 -18.55 -11.88 3.02
C LEU A 80 -19.97 -11.84 3.60
N SER A 81 -20.15 -11.48 4.87
CA SER A 81 -21.47 -11.34 5.50
C SER A 81 -22.28 -10.21 4.86
N TYR A 82 -21.65 -9.05 4.65
CA TYR A 82 -22.31 -7.91 4.01
C TYR A 82 -22.56 -8.16 2.50
N GLU A 83 -21.63 -8.82 1.83
CA GLU A 83 -21.80 -9.24 0.42
C GLU A 83 -23.00 -10.18 0.22
N ALA A 84 -23.13 -11.19 1.09
CA ALA A 84 -24.29 -12.10 1.05
C ALA A 84 -25.61 -11.33 1.23
N THR A 85 -25.66 -10.36 2.15
CA THR A 85 -26.83 -9.51 2.38
C THR A 85 -27.13 -8.60 1.19
N ALA A 86 -26.08 -8.08 0.53
CA ALA A 86 -26.20 -7.20 -0.63
C ALA A 86 -26.50 -7.93 -1.94
N GLY A 87 -26.42 -9.27 -1.97
CA GLY A 87 -26.60 -10.09 -3.16
C GLY A 87 -25.46 -9.99 -4.17
N VAL A 88 -24.22 -9.81 -3.69
CA VAL A 88 -23.01 -9.78 -4.53
C VAL A 88 -22.85 -11.13 -5.24
N GLY A 89 -22.66 -11.09 -6.55
CA GLY A 89 -22.56 -12.28 -7.40
C GLY A 89 -21.13 -12.80 -7.60
N HIS A 90 -20.11 -12.02 -7.24
CA HIS A 90 -18.71 -12.42 -7.43
C HIS A 90 -17.78 -11.71 -6.43
N HIS A 91 -17.13 -12.50 -5.57
CA HIS A 91 -16.04 -12.03 -4.71
C HIS A 91 -14.68 -12.35 -5.35
N VAL A 92 -13.83 -11.34 -5.55
CA VAL A 92 -12.47 -11.51 -6.09
C VAL A 92 -11.46 -11.10 -5.03
N ALA A 93 -10.55 -11.98 -4.66
CA ALA A 93 -9.50 -11.65 -3.69
C ALA A 93 -8.12 -11.71 -4.31
N LEU A 94 -7.28 -10.71 -4.03
CA LEU A 94 -5.86 -10.74 -4.34
C LEU A 94 -5.11 -11.46 -3.22
N SER A 95 -4.43 -12.56 -3.57
CA SER A 95 -3.59 -13.35 -2.67
C SER A 95 -2.16 -13.46 -3.23
N ILE A 96 -1.36 -14.36 -2.69
CA ILE A 96 0.06 -14.44 -2.95
C ILE A 96 0.44 -15.83 -3.45
N VAL A 97 1.23 -15.92 -4.52
CA VAL A 97 1.86 -17.17 -4.97
C VAL A 97 2.77 -17.71 -3.87
N GLY A 98 2.61 -18.98 -3.55
CA GLY A 98 3.39 -19.65 -2.51
C GLY A 98 2.86 -19.47 -1.09
N THR A 99 1.69 -18.88 -0.91
CA THR A 99 1.12 -18.66 0.43
C THR A 99 0.92 -19.96 1.21
N ASP A 100 0.61 -21.05 0.53
CA ASP A 100 0.46 -22.41 1.09
C ASP A 100 1.76 -23.19 1.25
N ARG A 101 2.86 -22.67 0.72
CA ARG A 101 4.20 -23.29 0.76
C ARG A 101 5.11 -22.73 1.86
N LEU A 102 4.67 -21.68 2.57
CA LEU A 102 5.43 -20.95 3.58
C LEU A 102 4.69 -20.89 4.94
N PRO A 103 4.42 -22.05 5.57
CA PRO A 103 3.60 -22.15 6.79
C PRO A 103 4.25 -21.50 8.02
N ASP A 104 5.56 -21.30 8.03
CA ASP A 104 6.25 -20.65 9.14
C ASP A 104 6.04 -19.13 9.17
N SER A 105 5.64 -18.54 8.05
CA SER A 105 5.32 -17.11 7.96
C SER A 105 3.92 -16.81 8.46
N GLY A 106 3.78 -15.95 9.49
CA GLY A 106 2.49 -15.52 10.02
C GLY A 106 1.63 -14.82 8.97
N TYR A 107 2.25 -14.00 8.13
CA TYR A 107 1.58 -13.33 7.03
C TYR A 107 0.99 -14.32 6.00
N MET A 108 1.76 -15.33 5.61
CA MET A 108 1.29 -16.35 4.66
C MET A 108 0.18 -17.21 5.26
N ARG A 109 0.29 -17.59 6.56
CA ARG A 109 -0.81 -18.27 7.28
C ARG A 109 -2.09 -17.44 7.29
N ALA A 110 -1.98 -16.13 7.50
CA ALA A 110 -3.14 -15.23 7.49
C ALA A 110 -3.80 -15.14 6.11
N LYS A 111 -3.01 -15.17 5.03
CA LYS A 111 -3.54 -15.25 3.66
C LYS A 111 -4.21 -16.59 3.37
N VAL A 112 -3.66 -17.71 3.84
CA VAL A 112 -4.33 -19.03 3.77
C VAL A 112 -5.68 -18.99 4.51
N ALA A 113 -5.73 -18.39 5.70
CA ALA A 113 -6.96 -18.26 6.45
C ALA A 113 -8.01 -17.40 5.71
N GLN A 114 -7.60 -16.32 5.05
CA GLN A 114 -8.45 -15.53 4.16
C GLN A 114 -9.02 -16.38 3.03
N GLU A 115 -8.16 -17.09 2.30
CA GLU A 115 -8.57 -17.95 1.19
C GLU A 115 -9.54 -19.05 1.64
N THR A 116 -9.33 -19.62 2.83
CA THR A 116 -10.20 -20.64 3.40
C THR A 116 -11.60 -20.10 3.66
N LEU A 117 -11.72 -18.93 4.31
CA LEU A 117 -13.00 -18.28 4.57
C LEU A 117 -13.78 -17.98 3.26
N ILE A 118 -13.07 -17.55 2.22
CA ILE A 118 -13.66 -17.29 0.91
C ILE A 118 -14.20 -18.58 0.28
N LYS A 119 -13.41 -19.65 0.30
CA LYS A 119 -13.78 -20.97 -0.25
C LYS A 119 -14.97 -21.61 0.45
N GLU A 120 -15.09 -21.39 1.78
CA GLU A 120 -16.17 -21.90 2.61
C GLU A 120 -17.45 -21.05 2.52
N SER A 121 -17.39 -19.87 1.91
CA SER A 121 -18.54 -19.00 1.71
C SER A 121 -19.48 -19.52 0.62
N SER A 122 -20.74 -19.06 0.66
CA SER A 122 -21.72 -19.36 -0.40
C SER A 122 -21.63 -18.40 -1.60
N ILE A 123 -20.74 -17.41 -1.54
CA ILE A 123 -20.59 -16.41 -2.60
C ILE A 123 -19.69 -16.97 -3.71
N PRO A 124 -20.09 -16.90 -4.97
CA PRO A 124 -19.20 -17.26 -6.07
C PRO A 124 -17.92 -16.42 -6.05
N TYR A 125 -16.77 -17.07 -6.19
CA TYR A 125 -15.50 -16.39 -5.95
C TYR A 125 -14.43 -16.67 -7.01
N SER A 126 -13.40 -15.81 -6.99
CA SER A 126 -12.12 -16.04 -7.68
C SER A 126 -10.98 -15.54 -6.80
N ILE A 127 -9.98 -16.38 -6.56
CA ILE A 127 -8.76 -16.01 -5.84
C ILE A 127 -7.63 -15.83 -6.85
N VAL A 128 -7.06 -14.64 -6.91
CA VAL A 128 -5.92 -14.32 -7.77
C VAL A 128 -4.67 -14.31 -6.91
N ARG A 129 -3.82 -15.34 -7.04
CA ARG A 129 -2.52 -15.36 -6.40
C ARG A 129 -1.49 -14.70 -7.31
N ALA A 130 -0.98 -13.54 -6.90
CA ALA A 130 0.07 -12.83 -7.61
C ALA A 130 1.45 -13.14 -7.01
N THR A 131 2.49 -13.13 -7.82
CA THR A 131 3.87 -13.06 -7.34
C THR A 131 4.16 -11.67 -6.77
N GLN A 132 5.34 -11.46 -6.20
CA GLN A 132 5.75 -10.17 -5.62
C GLN A 132 5.79 -9.07 -6.68
N PHE A 133 5.75 -7.81 -6.24
CA PHE A 133 5.67 -6.69 -7.16
C PHE A 133 7.01 -5.97 -7.31
N PHE A 134 7.31 -5.47 -8.51
CA PHE A 134 8.50 -4.65 -8.77
C PHE A 134 8.57 -3.43 -7.84
N GLU A 135 7.44 -2.85 -7.51
CA GLU A 135 7.31 -1.69 -6.62
C GLU A 135 7.81 -1.97 -5.20
N PHE A 136 7.91 -3.25 -4.80
CA PHE A 136 8.39 -3.64 -3.48
C PHE A 136 9.86 -4.05 -3.44
N VAL A 137 10.57 -4.11 -4.58
CA VAL A 137 11.98 -4.56 -4.64
C VAL A 137 12.86 -3.83 -3.62
N ASN A 138 12.69 -2.52 -3.46
CA ASN A 138 13.49 -1.75 -2.48
C ASN A 138 13.11 -2.07 -1.03
N ARG A 139 11.80 -2.14 -0.71
CA ARG A 139 11.35 -2.52 0.65
C ARG A 139 11.79 -3.94 1.00
N ILE A 140 11.82 -4.81 0.02
CA ILE A 140 12.36 -6.16 0.19
C ILE A 140 13.85 -6.08 0.49
N ALA A 141 14.62 -5.32 -0.29
CA ALA A 141 16.05 -5.09 -0.01
C ALA A 141 16.26 -4.53 1.41
N ASP A 142 15.46 -3.54 1.81
CA ASP A 142 15.53 -2.94 3.15
C ASP A 142 15.27 -3.95 4.26
N SER A 143 14.33 -4.89 4.06
CA SER A 143 14.01 -5.94 5.05
C SER A 143 15.14 -6.98 5.23
N PHE A 144 16.03 -7.10 4.26
CA PHE A 144 17.20 -7.97 4.28
C PHE A 144 18.51 -7.24 4.62
N THR A 145 18.42 -5.94 4.98
CA THR A 145 19.61 -5.10 5.20
C THR A 145 20.09 -5.19 6.65
N ASP A 146 21.37 -5.44 6.80
CA ASP A 146 22.13 -5.30 8.05
C ASP A 146 23.35 -4.41 7.79
N GLY A 147 23.35 -3.22 8.37
CA GLY A 147 24.36 -2.19 8.09
C GLY A 147 24.38 -1.79 6.61
N ASN A 148 25.47 -2.05 5.90
CA ASN A 148 25.61 -1.78 4.46
C ASN A 148 25.47 -3.04 3.59
N THR A 149 24.99 -4.13 4.15
CA THR A 149 24.88 -5.43 3.48
C THR A 149 23.45 -5.89 3.39
N VAL A 150 23.03 -6.33 2.20
CA VAL A 150 21.70 -6.91 1.93
C VAL A 150 21.88 -8.42 1.72
N ARG A 151 21.43 -9.24 2.68
CA ARG A 151 21.56 -10.71 2.62
C ARG A 151 20.30 -11.34 2.07
N VAL A 152 20.34 -11.85 0.83
CA VAL A 152 19.16 -12.35 0.09
C VAL A 152 19.33 -13.82 -0.27
N PRO A 153 18.28 -14.66 -0.11
CA PRO A 153 18.39 -16.06 -0.49
C PRO A 153 18.48 -16.18 -2.02
N PRO A 154 19.43 -17.00 -2.55
CA PRO A 154 19.66 -17.16 -3.98
C PRO A 154 18.66 -18.12 -4.62
N VAL A 155 17.37 -17.91 -4.43
CA VAL A 155 16.28 -18.74 -4.95
C VAL A 155 15.63 -18.11 -6.17
N ARG A 156 14.77 -18.84 -6.87
CA ARG A 156 13.99 -18.29 -7.99
C ARG A 156 12.95 -17.30 -7.53
N PHE A 157 12.83 -16.20 -8.27
CA PHE A 157 11.96 -15.07 -7.99
C PHE A 157 11.34 -14.56 -9.30
N GLN A 158 10.03 -14.41 -9.35
CA GLN A 158 9.33 -14.01 -10.58
C GLN A 158 8.34 -12.87 -10.32
N PRO A 159 8.83 -11.70 -9.91
CA PRO A 159 7.96 -10.57 -9.60
C PRO A 159 7.34 -9.96 -10.84
N MET A 160 6.29 -9.17 -10.66
CA MET A 160 5.53 -8.53 -11.73
C MET A 160 5.23 -7.06 -11.43
N ALA A 161 4.90 -6.29 -12.45
CA ALA A 161 4.49 -4.90 -12.27
C ALA A 161 3.10 -4.80 -11.64
N ALA A 162 2.90 -3.86 -10.72
CA ALA A 162 1.59 -3.59 -10.12
C ALA A 162 0.50 -3.26 -11.15
N ASP A 163 0.88 -2.68 -12.27
CA ASP A 163 -0.03 -2.38 -13.39
C ASP A 163 -0.57 -3.65 -14.07
N ASP A 164 0.29 -4.65 -14.24
CA ASP A 164 -0.09 -5.96 -14.77
C ASP A 164 -0.95 -6.73 -13.78
N VAL A 165 -0.66 -6.63 -12.46
CA VAL A 165 -1.53 -7.18 -11.41
C VAL A 165 -2.92 -6.59 -11.50
N ALA A 166 -3.04 -5.27 -11.55
CA ALA A 166 -4.33 -4.58 -11.67
C ALA A 166 -5.08 -4.99 -12.93
N SER A 167 -4.38 -5.14 -14.06
CA SER A 167 -4.97 -5.62 -15.32
C SER A 167 -5.50 -7.05 -15.20
N ALA A 168 -4.73 -7.95 -14.59
CA ALA A 168 -5.13 -9.35 -14.41
C ALA A 168 -6.32 -9.49 -13.44
N VAL A 169 -6.28 -8.82 -12.30
CA VAL A 169 -7.38 -8.77 -11.33
C VAL A 169 -8.65 -8.19 -11.98
N GLY A 170 -8.51 -7.13 -12.78
CA GLY A 170 -9.63 -6.53 -13.52
C GLY A 170 -10.27 -7.53 -14.50
N ARG A 171 -9.46 -8.27 -15.28
CA ARG A 171 -9.99 -9.32 -16.18
C ARG A 171 -10.78 -10.39 -15.44
N VAL A 172 -10.26 -10.84 -14.29
CA VAL A 172 -10.96 -11.83 -13.45
C VAL A 172 -12.27 -11.26 -12.90
N ALA A 173 -12.25 -10.01 -12.42
CA ALA A 173 -13.44 -9.34 -11.86
C ALA A 173 -14.55 -9.13 -12.89
N MET A 174 -14.20 -8.91 -14.16
CA MET A 174 -15.15 -8.74 -15.25
C MET A 174 -15.64 -10.08 -15.84
N GLY A 175 -14.97 -11.18 -15.53
CA GLY A 175 -15.30 -12.52 -15.98
C GLY A 175 -16.31 -13.22 -15.07
N SER A 176 -16.68 -14.46 -15.44
CA SER A 176 -17.45 -15.34 -14.57
C SER A 176 -16.63 -15.80 -13.38
N PRO A 177 -17.23 -16.03 -12.20
CA PRO A 177 -16.56 -16.61 -11.04
C PRO A 177 -15.87 -17.93 -11.37
N LEU A 178 -14.61 -18.06 -11.02
CA LEU A 178 -13.82 -19.27 -11.24
C LEU A 178 -14.15 -20.37 -10.22
N ASN A 179 -14.67 -19.99 -9.07
CA ASN A 179 -14.80 -20.86 -7.89
C ASN A 179 -13.49 -21.62 -7.62
N GLY A 180 -12.38 -20.93 -7.76
CA GLY A 180 -11.04 -21.47 -7.73
C GLY A 180 -9.96 -20.41 -7.63
N ILE A 181 -8.72 -20.87 -7.81
CA ILE A 181 -7.52 -20.05 -7.75
C ILE A 181 -6.91 -19.93 -9.15
N VAL A 182 -6.47 -18.74 -9.51
CA VAL A 182 -5.60 -18.49 -10.67
C VAL A 182 -4.32 -17.82 -10.18
N GLU A 183 -3.18 -18.27 -10.69
CA GLU A 183 -1.88 -17.67 -10.42
C GLU A 183 -1.47 -16.72 -11.55
N ILE A 184 -0.90 -15.57 -11.16
CA ILE A 184 -0.36 -14.57 -12.08
C ILE A 184 1.07 -14.21 -11.69
N ALA A 185 1.92 -13.94 -12.67
CA ALA A 185 3.34 -13.65 -12.45
C ALA A 185 3.91 -12.73 -13.52
N GLY A 186 5.10 -12.19 -13.28
CA GLY A 186 5.87 -11.49 -14.30
C GLY A 186 6.34 -12.40 -15.43
N PRO A 187 6.73 -11.82 -16.57
CA PRO A 187 7.17 -12.58 -17.74
C PRO A 187 8.56 -13.21 -17.55
N GLU A 188 9.31 -12.78 -16.52
CA GLU A 188 10.72 -13.15 -16.35
C GLU A 188 10.97 -13.74 -14.97
N GLN A 189 11.77 -14.82 -14.93
CA GLN A 189 12.33 -15.38 -13.70
C GLN A 189 13.76 -14.90 -13.49
N PHE A 190 14.06 -14.56 -12.24
CA PHE A 190 15.39 -14.11 -11.80
C PHE A 190 15.91 -15.00 -10.67
N ARG A 191 17.19 -14.90 -10.37
CA ARG A 191 17.68 -15.17 -9.01
C ARG A 191 17.33 -13.96 -8.15
N PHE A 192 16.88 -14.21 -6.94
CA PHE A 192 16.36 -13.17 -6.08
C PHE A 192 17.45 -12.14 -5.69
N ASP A 193 18.64 -12.62 -5.32
CA ASP A 193 19.80 -11.78 -5.04
C ASP A 193 20.23 -10.92 -6.25
N GLU A 194 20.21 -11.50 -7.45
CA GLU A 194 20.54 -10.77 -8.70
C GLU A 194 19.53 -9.67 -9.01
N LEU A 195 18.23 -9.92 -8.82
CA LEU A 195 17.21 -8.89 -9.05
C LEU A 195 17.35 -7.73 -8.05
N ILE A 196 17.59 -8.04 -6.77
CA ILE A 196 17.84 -7.01 -5.75
C ILE A 196 19.08 -6.20 -6.12
N GLN A 197 20.17 -6.84 -6.54
CA GLN A 197 21.38 -6.14 -7.00
C GLN A 197 21.10 -5.23 -8.18
N GLN A 198 20.30 -5.65 -9.16
CA GLN A 198 19.91 -4.82 -10.31
C GLN A 198 19.08 -3.61 -9.84
N GLY A 199 18.11 -3.81 -8.94
CA GLY A 199 17.26 -2.76 -8.40
C GLY A 199 18.06 -1.68 -7.64
N LEU A 200 19.01 -2.10 -6.79
CA LEU A 200 19.89 -1.20 -6.05
C LEU A 200 20.85 -0.45 -6.99
N SER A 201 21.48 -1.17 -7.94
CA SER A 201 22.41 -0.59 -8.90
C SER A 201 21.77 0.51 -9.75
N ALA A 202 20.54 0.31 -10.22
CA ALA A 202 19.82 1.29 -11.01
C ALA A 202 19.53 2.60 -10.25
N ARG A 203 19.50 2.56 -8.92
CA ARG A 203 19.33 3.72 -8.03
C ARG A 203 20.62 4.28 -7.48
N LYS A 204 21.76 3.68 -7.86
CA LYS A 204 23.09 4.02 -7.30
C LYS A 204 23.14 3.84 -5.77
N ASP A 205 22.40 2.86 -5.26
CA ASP A 205 22.44 2.48 -3.84
C ASP A 205 23.77 1.76 -3.57
N PRO A 206 24.57 2.20 -2.59
CA PRO A 206 25.91 1.66 -2.36
C PRO A 206 25.93 0.35 -1.59
N ARG A 207 24.79 -0.19 -1.16
CA ARG A 207 24.73 -1.43 -0.39
C ARG A 207 25.19 -2.63 -1.21
N GLU A 208 25.92 -3.52 -0.55
CA GLU A 208 26.41 -4.76 -1.11
C GLU A 208 25.35 -5.86 -0.96
N VAL A 209 25.03 -6.58 -2.05
CA VAL A 209 24.13 -7.73 -2.00
C VAL A 209 24.93 -9.02 -1.88
N ILE A 210 24.63 -9.80 -0.84
CA ILE A 210 25.26 -11.09 -0.58
C ILE A 210 24.20 -12.20 -0.67
N ALA A 211 24.50 -13.23 -1.46
CA ALA A 211 23.69 -14.44 -1.52
C ALA A 211 23.82 -15.22 -0.20
N ASP A 212 22.74 -15.35 0.55
CA ASP A 212 22.68 -16.08 1.81
C ASP A 212 21.46 -17.02 1.82
N ARG A 213 21.72 -18.33 1.73
CA ARG A 213 20.69 -19.37 1.71
C ARG A 213 19.84 -19.43 3.00
N HIS A 214 20.33 -18.88 4.09
CA HIS A 214 19.66 -18.86 5.40
C HIS A 214 18.92 -17.53 5.67
N ALA A 215 19.00 -16.58 4.74
CA ALA A 215 18.24 -15.34 4.84
C ALA A 215 16.74 -15.65 4.83
N ARG A 216 16.00 -15.01 5.75
CA ARG A 216 14.58 -15.31 5.99
C ARG A 216 13.68 -14.26 5.37
N TYR A 217 12.73 -14.70 4.57
CA TYR A 217 11.68 -13.88 3.97
C TYR A 217 10.40 -14.01 4.79
N PHE A 218 9.92 -12.91 5.37
CA PHE A 218 8.81 -12.94 6.34
C PHE A 218 8.97 -14.03 7.43
N GLY A 219 10.18 -14.15 7.97
CA GLY A 219 10.50 -15.06 9.08
C GLY A 219 10.76 -16.52 8.68
N THR A 220 10.64 -16.88 7.39
CA THR A 220 10.83 -18.27 6.91
C THR A 220 11.97 -18.39 5.90
N GLU A 221 12.64 -19.54 5.87
CA GLU A 221 13.60 -19.86 4.82
C GLU A 221 12.86 -20.24 3.53
N LEU A 222 13.44 -19.87 2.40
CA LEU A 222 12.84 -20.15 1.09
C LEU A 222 13.48 -21.38 0.44
N SER A 223 12.65 -22.20 -0.17
CA SER A 223 13.09 -23.21 -1.13
C SER A 223 13.19 -22.60 -2.53
N GLU A 224 13.83 -23.33 -3.45
CA GLU A 224 14.09 -22.87 -4.82
C GLU A 224 12.84 -22.34 -5.56
N ARG A 225 11.65 -22.88 -5.27
CA ARG A 225 10.40 -22.52 -5.95
C ARG A 225 9.35 -21.87 -5.05
N SER A 226 9.71 -21.41 -3.87
CA SER A 226 8.75 -20.83 -2.93
C SER A 226 8.01 -19.62 -3.49
N LEU A 227 8.68 -18.78 -4.30
CA LEU A 227 8.19 -17.51 -4.81
C LEU A 227 7.93 -17.48 -6.33
N VAL A 228 7.84 -18.65 -6.97
CA VAL A 228 7.47 -18.76 -8.39
C VAL A 228 6.15 -19.49 -8.55
N PRO A 229 5.35 -19.15 -9.57
CA PRO A 229 4.05 -19.77 -9.77
C PRO A 229 4.16 -21.22 -10.28
N GLY A 230 3.02 -21.90 -10.34
CA GLY A 230 2.87 -23.16 -11.07
C GLY A 230 2.89 -22.96 -12.60
N ASP A 231 2.95 -24.08 -13.32
CA ASP A 231 3.14 -24.09 -14.78
C ASP A 231 1.96 -23.48 -15.58
N GLY A 232 0.78 -23.31 -14.97
CA GLY A 232 -0.40 -22.73 -15.61
C GLY A 232 -0.63 -21.23 -15.33
N ALA A 233 0.34 -20.54 -14.76
CA ALA A 233 0.18 -19.12 -14.39
C ALA A 233 0.03 -18.22 -15.61
N GLN A 234 -0.83 -17.21 -15.48
CA GLN A 234 -0.93 -16.14 -16.47
C GLN A 234 0.21 -15.15 -16.29
N LEU A 235 0.96 -14.89 -17.36
CA LEU A 235 2.10 -13.98 -17.29
C LEU A 235 1.68 -12.56 -17.66
N GLY A 236 2.24 -11.58 -16.92
CA GLY A 236 2.19 -10.17 -17.28
C GLY A 236 3.09 -9.86 -18.48
N GLU A 237 3.00 -8.64 -18.98
CA GLU A 237 3.75 -8.22 -20.16
C GLU A 237 4.95 -7.32 -19.81
N THR A 238 4.91 -6.67 -18.65
CA THR A 238 5.91 -5.68 -18.25
C THR A 238 7.20 -6.37 -17.79
N ARG A 239 8.28 -6.18 -18.56
CA ARG A 239 9.62 -6.65 -18.20
C ARG A 239 10.25 -5.74 -17.13
N PHE A 240 11.07 -6.31 -16.25
CA PHE A 240 11.69 -5.58 -15.15
C PHE A 240 12.57 -4.40 -15.63
N GLU A 241 13.40 -4.62 -16.62
CA GLU A 241 14.25 -3.56 -17.19
C GLU A 241 13.43 -2.40 -17.76
N SER A 242 12.35 -2.70 -18.48
CA SER A 242 11.46 -1.68 -19.05
C SER A 242 10.71 -0.89 -17.96
N TRP A 243 10.32 -1.57 -16.88
CA TRP A 243 9.70 -0.93 -15.70
C TRP A 243 10.72 -0.03 -14.98
N LEU A 244 11.94 -0.53 -14.78
CA LEU A 244 13.02 0.18 -14.10
C LEU A 244 13.41 1.45 -14.85
N SER A 245 13.57 1.36 -16.19
CA SER A 245 13.90 2.50 -17.05
C SER A 245 12.84 3.61 -16.97
N ARG A 246 11.56 3.26 -16.96
CA ARG A 246 10.46 4.24 -16.83
C ARG A 246 10.47 4.92 -15.46
N THR A 247 10.71 4.16 -14.39
CA THR A 247 10.73 4.71 -13.03
C THR A 247 11.98 5.55 -12.76
N THR A 248 13.13 5.21 -13.31
CA THR A 248 14.37 5.99 -13.16
C THR A 248 14.40 7.22 -14.05
N SER A 249 13.80 7.17 -15.25
CA SER A 249 13.70 8.34 -16.15
C SER A 249 12.82 9.46 -15.58
N GLN A 250 11.87 9.15 -14.69
CA GLN A 250 11.08 10.15 -13.98
C GLN A 250 11.86 10.83 -12.82
N VAL A 251 13.05 10.32 -12.48
CA VAL A 251 13.93 10.84 -11.42
C VAL A 251 15.16 11.58 -11.99
N SER A 252 15.32 11.66 -13.32
CA SER A 252 16.46 12.38 -13.92
C SER A 252 16.40 13.88 -13.60
N PRO A 253 17.51 14.50 -13.12
CA PRO A 253 17.57 15.94 -12.97
C PRO A 253 17.41 16.61 -14.34
N PRO A 254 16.83 17.82 -14.40
CA PRO A 254 16.69 18.55 -15.65
C PRO A 254 18.07 18.75 -16.29
N GLN A 255 18.22 18.36 -17.55
CA GLN A 255 19.41 18.68 -18.36
C GLN A 255 19.55 20.22 -18.42
N PRO A 256 20.78 20.75 -18.38
CA PRO A 256 20.98 22.19 -18.57
C PRO A 256 20.46 22.59 -19.95
N ALA A 257 19.49 23.48 -19.96
CA ALA A 257 18.89 24.02 -21.17
C ALA A 257 19.93 24.74 -22.00
N THR A 258 20.14 24.29 -23.25
CA THR A 258 20.76 25.10 -24.30
C THR A 258 19.88 26.32 -24.51
N ALA A 259 20.49 27.48 -24.48
CA ALA A 259 19.85 28.78 -24.63
C ALA A 259 19.11 28.88 -25.98
N GLY A 260 17.84 29.23 -25.94
CA GLY A 260 17.10 29.71 -27.09
C GLY A 260 15.72 29.14 -27.29
N SER A 261 14.74 29.56 -26.51
CA SER A 261 13.34 29.82 -26.92
C SER A 261 12.52 30.27 -25.72
N SER A 262 12.06 31.48 -25.77
CA SER A 262 11.14 32.13 -24.82
C SER A 262 9.77 31.45 -24.88
N ASN A 263 9.39 30.71 -23.80
CA ASN A 263 8.01 30.40 -23.50
C ASN A 263 7.76 30.73 -22.01
N PRO A 264 6.85 31.64 -21.68
CA PRO A 264 6.61 32.04 -20.32
C PRO A 264 5.63 31.09 -19.66
N MET A 265 6.07 30.37 -18.68
CA MET A 265 5.38 29.78 -17.52
C MET A 265 5.94 28.42 -17.13
N ALA A 266 7.16 28.44 -16.55
CA ALA A 266 7.54 27.41 -15.59
C ALA A 266 7.27 27.98 -14.19
N PRO A 267 6.62 27.25 -13.27
CA PRO A 267 6.46 27.72 -11.90
C PRO A 267 7.84 27.80 -11.23
N LYS A 268 8.07 28.94 -10.58
CA LYS A 268 9.30 29.24 -9.84
C LYS A 268 9.47 28.22 -8.71
N LYS A 269 10.71 27.78 -8.50
CA LYS A 269 11.16 27.09 -7.29
C LYS A 269 10.70 27.90 -6.07
N ASP A 270 10.09 27.20 -5.06
CA ASP A 270 9.79 27.69 -3.71
C ASP A 270 8.45 28.40 -3.47
N GLU A 271 7.35 27.88 -3.99
CA GLU A 271 6.03 28.17 -3.44
C GLU A 271 5.26 26.86 -3.16
N PHE A 272 5.59 26.20 -2.03
CA PHE A 272 4.67 25.24 -1.43
C PHE A 272 3.52 26.03 -0.79
N ARG A 273 2.29 25.55 -0.98
CA ARG A 273 1.15 26.04 -0.19
C ARG A 273 1.38 25.63 1.28
N GLU A 274 0.81 26.37 2.20
CA GLU A 274 1.01 26.16 3.66
C GLU A 274 0.74 24.74 4.16
N ASN A 275 0.08 23.90 3.37
CA ASN A 275 -0.31 22.53 3.69
C ASN A 275 0.35 21.46 2.80
N GLU A 276 1.36 21.82 2.00
CA GLU A 276 2.08 20.89 1.12
C GLU A 276 3.43 20.47 1.72
N PHE A 277 3.86 19.23 1.41
CA PHE A 277 5.16 18.70 1.80
C PHE A 277 5.71 17.72 0.74
N ARG A 278 7.02 17.44 0.79
CA ARG A 278 7.60 16.39 -0.04
C ARG A 278 7.62 15.07 0.73
N ALA A 279 7.04 14.02 0.15
CA ALA A 279 6.97 12.70 0.78
C ALA A 279 8.38 12.14 1.10
N ARG A 280 9.38 12.42 0.24
CA ARG A 280 10.78 12.04 0.46
C ARG A 280 11.46 12.75 1.64
N GLU A 281 10.95 13.90 2.08
CA GLU A 281 11.48 14.65 3.23
C GLU A 281 10.98 14.09 4.57
N VAL A 282 10.07 13.12 4.54
CA VAL A 282 9.55 12.44 5.72
C VAL A 282 9.87 10.94 5.61
N PRO A 283 11.09 10.50 5.91
CA PRO A 283 11.46 9.09 5.92
C PRO A 283 10.56 8.23 6.81
N ALA A 284 10.46 6.94 6.54
CA ALA A 284 9.70 6.03 7.39
C ALA A 284 10.20 6.10 8.85
N GLY A 285 9.28 6.14 9.81
CA GLY A 285 9.59 6.31 11.22
C GLY A 285 9.94 7.73 11.64
N SER A 286 9.76 8.73 10.77
CA SER A 286 10.01 10.14 11.06
C SER A 286 8.76 11.00 10.98
N ALA A 287 8.88 12.26 11.39
CA ALA A 287 7.81 13.25 11.34
C ALA A 287 8.31 14.59 10.80
N LEU A 288 7.44 15.30 10.10
CA LEU A 288 7.65 16.65 9.59
C LEU A 288 6.56 17.58 10.12
N LEU A 289 6.93 18.81 10.42
CA LEU A 289 5.98 19.88 10.74
C LEU A 289 5.56 20.60 9.45
N VAL A 290 4.27 20.61 9.15
CA VAL A 290 3.67 21.28 7.98
C VAL A 290 2.63 22.28 8.52
N GLY A 291 2.97 23.55 8.57
CA GLY A 291 2.15 24.52 9.28
C GLY A 291 1.95 24.14 10.76
N ASP A 292 0.70 24.05 11.19
CA ASP A 292 0.33 23.60 12.55
C ASP A 292 0.02 22.10 12.67
N VAL A 293 0.40 21.32 11.67
CA VAL A 293 0.16 19.86 11.59
C VAL A 293 1.48 19.10 11.63
N ALA A 294 1.53 18.05 12.43
CA ALA A 294 2.62 17.07 12.40
C ALA A 294 2.24 15.93 11.45
N VAL A 295 3.01 15.75 10.39
CA VAL A 295 2.88 14.65 9.43
C VAL A 295 3.88 13.56 9.81
N PHE A 296 3.40 12.36 10.00
CA PHE A 296 4.19 11.18 10.40
C PHE A 296 4.20 10.17 9.26
N ASN A 297 5.37 9.62 8.96
CA ASN A 297 5.49 8.50 8.03
C ASN A 297 5.54 7.18 8.82
N VAL A 298 4.41 6.51 8.89
CA VAL A 298 4.25 5.22 9.55
C VAL A 298 4.45 4.11 8.51
N ALA A 299 5.69 3.62 8.42
CA ALA A 299 6.06 2.54 7.50
C ALA A 299 5.64 2.78 6.03
N GLY A 300 5.72 4.03 5.56
CA GLY A 300 5.36 4.43 4.20
C GLY A 300 3.92 4.90 4.02
N SER A 301 3.10 4.84 5.08
CA SER A 301 1.78 5.48 5.13
C SER A 301 1.89 6.80 5.90
N PHE A 302 1.25 7.85 5.40
CA PHE A 302 1.29 9.15 6.05
C PHE A 302 0.06 9.35 6.91
N CYS A 303 0.29 9.65 8.20
CA CYS A 303 -0.74 10.06 9.15
C CYS A 303 -0.45 11.49 9.60
N ALA A 304 -1.46 12.29 9.89
CA ALA A 304 -1.27 13.66 10.34
C ALA A 304 -2.15 13.99 11.55
N THR A 305 -1.54 14.68 12.51
CA THR A 305 -2.23 15.16 13.71
C THR A 305 -1.91 16.62 13.95
N GLN A 306 -2.65 17.27 14.87
CA GLN A 306 -2.19 18.54 15.41
C GLN A 306 -0.73 18.44 15.89
N ALA A 307 0.05 19.47 15.62
CA ALA A 307 1.49 19.45 15.94
C ALA A 307 1.81 19.44 17.44
N LYS A 308 0.85 19.80 18.27
CA LYS A 308 1.06 20.03 19.70
C LYS A 308 0.28 19.03 20.56
N CYS A 309 0.97 18.46 21.55
CA CYS A 309 0.43 17.55 22.54
C CYS A 309 -0.69 18.21 23.36
N THR A 310 -1.79 17.49 23.55
CA THR A 310 -2.97 17.99 24.30
C THR A 310 -2.70 18.23 25.78
N HIS A 311 -1.65 17.64 26.37
CA HIS A 311 -1.29 17.86 27.78
C HIS A 311 -0.72 19.27 28.03
N ARG A 312 0.44 19.59 27.44
CA ARG A 312 1.12 20.91 27.62
C ARG A 312 1.84 21.37 26.34
N GLN A 313 1.19 21.25 25.21
CA GLN A 313 1.61 21.81 23.93
C GLN A 313 3.03 21.39 23.48
N GLY A 314 3.52 20.20 23.90
CA GLY A 314 4.78 19.65 23.46
C GLY A 314 4.80 19.37 21.95
N PRO A 315 5.90 19.61 21.24
CA PRO A 315 5.99 19.42 19.78
C PRO A 315 6.04 17.95 19.42
N LEU A 316 4.94 17.40 18.89
CA LEU A 316 4.83 15.98 18.56
C LEU A 316 5.70 15.57 17.37
N SER A 317 5.98 16.47 16.44
CA SER A 317 6.89 16.21 15.31
C SER A 317 8.35 15.98 15.75
N LYS A 318 8.71 16.33 16.98
CA LYS A 318 10.02 16.06 17.62
C LYS A 318 9.96 14.88 18.59
N GLY A 319 8.82 14.22 18.70
CA GLY A 319 8.62 13.03 19.52
C GLY A 319 9.23 11.78 18.89
N LYS A 320 9.51 10.78 19.73
CA LYS A 320 9.95 9.47 19.22
C LYS A 320 8.74 8.76 18.63
N LEU A 321 8.82 8.44 17.35
CA LEU A 321 7.82 7.60 16.67
C LEU A 321 8.28 6.13 16.73
N ASP A 322 7.36 5.25 17.15
CA ASP A 322 7.55 3.80 17.20
C ASP A 322 6.29 3.14 16.63
N GLY A 323 6.40 2.59 15.43
CA GLY A 323 5.23 2.19 14.64
C GLY A 323 4.28 3.38 14.43
N SER A 324 3.02 3.24 14.86
CA SER A 324 2.02 4.32 14.85
C SER A 324 1.97 5.12 16.16
N THR A 325 2.86 4.86 17.12
CA THR A 325 2.86 5.50 18.43
C THR A 325 3.89 6.61 18.49
N VAL A 326 3.45 7.86 18.71
CA VAL A 326 4.36 8.98 19.03
C VAL A 326 4.44 9.19 20.54
N THR A 327 5.66 9.33 21.06
CA THR A 327 5.89 9.71 22.46
C THR A 327 6.25 11.19 22.53
N CYS A 328 5.44 11.98 23.23
CA CYS A 328 5.67 13.41 23.42
C CYS A 328 7.01 13.64 24.17
N PRO A 329 7.91 14.51 23.63
CA PRO A 329 9.25 14.68 24.22
C PRO A 329 9.26 15.43 25.56
N LEU A 330 8.14 16.11 25.93
CA LEU A 330 8.13 16.87 27.19
C LEU A 330 7.77 16.00 28.39
N HIS A 331 6.67 15.23 28.33
CA HIS A 331 6.16 14.52 29.51
C HIS A 331 5.80 13.05 29.22
N GLY A 332 6.20 12.50 28.07
CA GLY A 332 6.04 11.07 27.76
C GLY A 332 4.61 10.59 27.45
N SER A 333 3.64 11.50 27.22
CA SER A 333 2.34 11.10 26.72
C SER A 333 2.48 10.40 25.37
N GLN A 334 1.75 9.29 25.18
CA GLN A 334 1.79 8.49 23.97
C GLN A 334 0.45 8.56 23.24
N PHE A 335 0.51 8.69 21.93
CA PHE A 335 -0.65 8.79 21.06
C PHE A 335 -0.47 7.91 19.83
N ASN A 336 -1.57 7.36 19.35
CA ASN A 336 -1.62 6.80 18.01
C ASN A 336 -1.75 7.94 16.98
N VAL A 337 -0.78 8.11 16.10
CA VAL A 337 -0.73 9.24 15.15
C VAL A 337 -1.73 9.11 14.01
N CYS A 338 -2.31 7.94 13.78
CA CYS A 338 -3.29 7.71 12.72
C CYS A 338 -4.74 7.84 13.23
N THR A 339 -4.99 7.51 14.50
CA THR A 339 -6.33 7.60 15.10
C THR A 339 -6.48 8.80 16.03
N GLY A 340 -5.40 9.39 16.51
CA GLY A 340 -5.38 10.45 17.51
C GLY A 340 -5.54 9.95 18.96
N GLU A 341 -5.77 8.67 19.18
CA GLU A 341 -6.06 8.09 20.48
C GLU A 341 -4.92 8.26 21.47
N VAL A 342 -5.27 8.55 22.74
CA VAL A 342 -4.30 8.58 23.83
C VAL A 342 -4.01 7.15 24.29
N LEU A 343 -2.77 6.70 24.10
CA LEU A 343 -2.32 5.36 24.52
C LEU A 343 -1.73 5.37 25.94
N ARG A 344 -1.14 6.52 26.34
CA ARG A 344 -0.54 6.70 27.67
C ARG A 344 -0.53 8.18 28.08
N GLY A 345 -0.96 8.45 29.32
CA GLY A 345 -0.91 9.79 29.92
C GLY A 345 0.51 10.33 30.13
N PRO A 346 0.61 11.59 30.58
CA PRO A 346 -0.42 12.38 31.30
C PRO A 346 -1.48 13.12 30.45
N ALA A 347 -1.43 13.06 29.12
CA ALA A 347 -2.54 13.58 28.29
C ALA A 347 -3.82 12.77 28.51
N THR A 348 -4.98 13.43 28.48
CA THR A 348 -6.31 12.82 28.63
C THR A 348 -7.15 12.97 27.36
N ASP A 349 -6.85 13.99 26.55
CA ASP A 349 -7.62 14.32 25.36
C ASP A 349 -6.92 13.77 24.10
N PRO A 350 -7.68 13.21 23.13
CA PRO A 350 -7.12 12.73 21.88
C PRO A 350 -6.56 13.88 21.03
N LEU A 351 -5.69 13.51 20.08
CA LEU A 351 -5.21 14.46 19.08
C LEU A 351 -6.25 14.62 17.96
N LYS A 352 -6.39 15.84 17.46
CA LYS A 352 -7.09 16.08 16.19
C LYS A 352 -6.27 15.46 15.06
N THR A 353 -6.89 14.66 14.20
CA THR A 353 -6.28 14.07 13.02
C THR A 353 -6.68 14.80 11.76
N TYR A 354 -5.85 14.72 10.73
CA TYR A 354 -6.08 15.37 9.43
C TYR A 354 -5.87 14.35 8.32
N ARG A 355 -6.59 14.51 7.22
CA ARG A 355 -6.36 13.69 6.03
C ARG A 355 -5.07 14.09 5.35
N VAL A 356 -4.35 13.09 4.86
CA VAL A 356 -3.15 13.29 4.06
C VAL A 356 -3.36 12.60 2.72
N SER A 357 -3.08 13.32 1.65
CA SER A 357 -3.05 12.78 0.30
C SER A 357 -1.62 12.93 -0.24
N VAL A 358 -1.14 11.93 -0.99
CA VAL A 358 0.19 11.94 -1.60
C VAL A 358 0.05 11.51 -3.05
N ASP A 359 0.57 12.33 -3.96
CA ASP A 359 0.68 12.02 -5.38
C ASP A 359 2.14 12.18 -5.81
N GLY A 360 2.78 11.06 -6.16
CA GLY A 360 4.22 11.00 -6.41
C GLY A 360 5.03 11.43 -5.18
N ASP A 361 5.78 12.52 -5.30
CA ASP A 361 6.60 13.10 -4.22
C ASP A 361 5.90 14.24 -3.46
N ILE A 362 4.74 14.69 -3.91
CA ILE A 362 4.03 15.80 -3.28
C ILE A 362 2.92 15.24 -2.40
N GLY A 363 2.97 15.57 -1.11
CA GLY A 363 1.93 15.33 -0.14
C GLY A 363 1.24 16.63 0.28
N TRP A 364 -0.02 16.55 0.62
CA TRP A 364 -0.78 17.68 1.19
C TRP A 364 -1.69 17.22 2.31
N VAL A 365 -1.86 18.11 3.28
CA VAL A 365 -2.73 17.91 4.44
C VAL A 365 -4.03 18.68 4.21
N GLU A 366 -5.17 18.00 4.35
CA GLU A 366 -6.47 18.66 4.28
C GLU A 366 -6.77 19.35 5.62
N THR A 367 -6.57 20.67 5.68
CA THR A 367 -6.98 21.53 6.80
C THR A 367 -8.32 22.21 6.50
N GLU A 368 -9.08 22.59 7.54
CA GLU A 368 -10.38 23.28 7.36
C GLU A 368 -10.26 24.57 6.51
N ALA A 369 -9.10 25.22 6.52
CA ALA A 369 -8.82 26.39 5.68
C ALA A 369 -8.74 26.05 4.18
N ALA A 370 -8.31 24.85 3.82
CA ALA A 370 -8.22 24.41 2.42
C ALA A 370 -9.58 24.01 1.83
N ALA A 371 -10.56 23.65 2.66
CA ALA A 371 -11.92 23.33 2.23
C ALA A 371 -12.70 24.58 1.78
N VAL A 372 -12.42 25.73 2.38
CA VAL A 372 -13.08 27.02 2.03
C VAL A 372 -12.57 27.57 0.69
N ALA A 373 -11.31 27.33 0.34
CA ALA A 373 -10.73 27.83 -0.92
C ALA A 373 -11.27 27.12 -2.17
N LYS A 374 -11.78 25.90 -2.05
CA LYS A 374 -12.40 25.15 -3.18
C LYS A 374 -13.83 25.59 -3.50
N THR A 375 -14.53 26.20 -2.54
CA THR A 375 -15.92 26.67 -2.71
C THR A 375 -16.00 28.06 -3.36
N THR A 376 -14.94 28.85 -3.36
CA THR A 376 -14.90 30.20 -3.93
C THR A 376 -14.43 30.27 -5.38
N SER A 377 -13.94 29.19 -5.97
CA SER A 377 -13.47 29.15 -7.37
C SER A 377 -14.46 28.53 -8.37
N GLN A 378 -15.69 28.21 -7.94
CA GLN A 378 -16.77 27.74 -8.83
C GLN A 378 -17.91 28.73 -8.99
N GLY A 379 -17.68 30.01 -8.72
CA GLY A 379 -18.67 31.09 -8.88
C GLY A 379 -18.02 32.37 -9.36
N ALA A 380 -17.51 32.38 -10.59
CA ALA A 380 -17.28 33.60 -11.39
C ALA A 380 -17.18 33.20 -12.88
#